data_5e8ddf6e42635e0ad41d5b40e211ea6a
#
_entry.id   5e8ddf6e42635e0ad41d5b40e211ea6a
#
_cell.length_a   1.000
_cell.length_b   1.000
_cell.length_c   1.000
_cell.angle_alpha   90.00
_cell.angle_beta   90.00
_cell.angle_gamma   90.00
#
_symmetry.space_group_name_H-M   'P 1'
#
loop_
_entity.id
_entity.type
_entity.pdbx_description
1 polymer ?
#
loop_
_entity_poly.entity_id
_entity_poly.type
_entity_poly.pdbx_seq_one_letter_code
_entity_poly.pdbx_strand_id
1 'polypeptide(L)'
;MDAHWKIERYAVYVRSPSLGSGGNAVPHIILLLGPERDQRAYLYFLNNMQQKPANRYTGAYWASYFNRSQYADILDLLRNEMPVYFHYNDAIGHAQLQTALETAGVGDEDYASPHE
;
A
#
# COMPACT_ATOMS: atom_id res chain seq x y z
N MET A 1 10.32 1.05 -13.56
CA MET A 1 9.12 1.69 -14.10
C MET A 1 8.37 2.38 -12.98
N ASP A 2 8.23 3.68 -13.09
CA ASP A 2 7.51 4.45 -12.08
C ASP A 2 6.02 4.19 -12.16
N ALA A 3 5.33 4.46 -11.08
CA ALA A 3 3.88 4.33 -11.02
C ALA A 3 3.25 5.44 -10.22
N HIS A 4 2.08 5.86 -10.65
CA HIS A 4 1.25 6.78 -9.88
C HIS A 4 -0.17 6.60 -10.41
N TRP A 5 -0.98 5.83 -9.69
CA TRP A 5 -2.34 5.58 -10.16
C TRP A 5 -3.30 5.44 -8.97
N LYS A 6 -4.55 5.79 -9.25
CA LYS A 6 -5.58 5.72 -8.24
C LYS A 6 -5.94 4.27 -7.99
N ILE A 7 -6.08 3.92 -6.71
CA ILE A 7 -6.48 2.58 -6.34
C ILE A 7 -7.99 2.50 -6.43
N GLU A 8 -8.49 1.59 -7.26
CA GLU A 8 -9.93 1.45 -7.45
C GLU A 8 -10.51 0.33 -6.60
N ARG A 9 -9.76 -0.74 -6.43
CA ARG A 9 -10.21 -1.89 -5.65
C ARG A 9 -9.02 -2.50 -4.95
N TYR A 10 -9.26 -3.21 -3.87
CA TYR A 10 -8.20 -3.93 -3.18
C TYR A 10 -8.75 -5.22 -2.58
N ALA A 11 -7.87 -6.19 -2.36
CA ALA A 11 -8.20 -7.43 -1.69
C ALA A 11 -7.18 -7.67 -0.59
N VAL A 12 -7.62 -8.21 0.52
CA VAL A 12 -6.77 -8.47 1.67
C VAL A 12 -6.66 -9.98 1.86
N TYR A 13 -5.42 -10.46 1.99
CA TYR A 13 -5.16 -11.87 2.26
C TYR A 13 -4.52 -11.98 3.64
N VAL A 14 -5.15 -12.70 4.54
CA VAL A 14 -4.59 -13.04 5.84
C VAL A 14 -4.22 -14.51 5.77
N ARG A 15 -2.95 -14.81 5.90
CA ARG A 15 -2.43 -16.13 5.57
C ARG A 15 -1.96 -16.86 6.81
N SER A 16 -2.19 -18.16 6.83
CA SER A 16 -1.61 -19.00 7.89
C SER A 16 -0.15 -19.26 7.52
N PRO A 17 0.70 -19.56 8.51
CA PRO A 17 2.09 -19.89 8.21
C PRO A 17 2.15 -21.14 7.35
N SER A 18 3.09 -21.17 6.41
CA SER A 18 3.33 -22.34 5.59
C SER A 18 4.36 -23.21 6.26
N LEU A 19 4.21 -24.53 6.05
CA LEU A 19 5.16 -25.46 6.57
C LEU A 19 6.51 -25.16 5.91
N GLY A 20 7.56 -25.01 6.67
CA GLY A 20 8.89 -24.76 6.13
C GLY A 20 9.08 -23.37 5.58
N SER A 21 8.22 -22.43 5.92
CA SER A 21 8.33 -21.11 5.38
C SER A 21 9.55 -20.35 5.83
N GLY A 22 10.27 -20.81 6.80
CA GLY A 22 11.51 -20.16 7.18
C GLY A 22 11.31 -18.86 7.90
N GLY A 23 12.33 -18.04 7.88
CA GLY A 23 12.37 -16.89 8.75
C GLY A 23 11.58 -15.68 8.35
N ASN A 24 11.13 -15.57 7.11
CA ASN A 24 10.46 -14.34 6.71
C ASN A 24 9.06 -14.64 6.20
N ALA A 25 8.19 -14.97 7.13
CA ALA A 25 6.81 -15.24 6.82
C ALA A 25 6.10 -13.98 6.31
N VAL A 26 5.13 -14.16 5.46
CA VAL A 26 4.33 -13.07 4.92
C VAL A 26 2.89 -13.32 5.36
N PRO A 27 2.53 -12.90 6.58
CA PRO A 27 1.19 -13.18 7.11
C PRO A 27 0.08 -12.38 6.44
N HIS A 28 0.40 -11.25 5.86
CA HIS A 28 -0.61 -10.40 5.23
C HIS A 28 -0.12 -9.95 3.87
N ILE A 29 -1.04 -9.95 2.91
CA ILE A 29 -0.78 -9.42 1.56
C ILE A 29 -1.99 -8.58 1.19
N ILE A 30 -1.74 -7.41 0.62
CA ILE A 30 -2.82 -6.60 0.06
C ILE A 30 -2.57 -6.45 -1.44
N LEU A 31 -3.57 -6.77 -2.24
CA LEU A 31 -3.51 -6.56 -3.68
C LEU A 31 -4.23 -5.26 -3.99
N LEU A 32 -3.59 -4.39 -4.74
CA LEU A 32 -4.16 -3.12 -5.18
C LEU A 32 -4.40 -3.17 -6.68
N LEU A 33 -5.57 -2.71 -7.10
CA LEU A 33 -5.92 -2.66 -8.52
C LEU A 33 -6.31 -1.24 -8.89
N GLY A 34 -5.74 -0.74 -9.98
CA GLY A 34 -6.10 0.56 -10.52
C GLY A 34 -7.12 0.45 -11.64
N PRO A 35 -7.43 1.56 -12.30
CA PRO A 35 -8.41 1.59 -13.37
C PRO A 35 -7.95 0.86 -14.63
N GLU A 36 -6.65 0.79 -14.87
CA GLU A 36 -6.15 0.09 -16.05
C GLU A 36 -5.78 -1.34 -15.71
N ARG A 37 -5.88 -2.22 -16.69
CA ARG A 37 -5.66 -3.64 -16.47
C ARG A 37 -4.27 -3.95 -15.90
N ASP A 38 -3.25 -3.22 -16.34
CA ASP A 38 -1.89 -3.48 -15.91
C ASP A 38 -1.51 -2.75 -14.62
N GLN A 39 -2.43 -2.03 -14.01
CA GLN A 39 -2.16 -1.34 -12.75
C GLN A 39 -2.49 -2.27 -11.60
N ARG A 40 -1.49 -3.01 -11.19
CA ARG A 40 -1.61 -4.02 -10.16
C ARG A 40 -0.38 -3.98 -9.27
N ALA A 41 -0.58 -3.95 -7.96
CA ALA A 41 0.50 -3.96 -7.00
C ALA A 41 0.18 -4.92 -5.86
N TYR A 42 1.18 -5.66 -5.42
CA TYR A 42 1.06 -6.49 -4.24
C TYR A 42 1.89 -5.88 -3.14
N LEU A 43 1.29 -5.73 -1.97
CA LEU A 43 1.97 -5.25 -0.78
C LEU A 43 2.17 -6.44 0.14
N TYR A 44 3.43 -6.78 0.38
CA TYR A 44 3.80 -7.90 1.24
C TYR A 44 4.25 -7.37 2.58
N PHE A 45 3.62 -7.83 3.66
CA PHE A 45 3.92 -7.34 5.00
C PHE A 45 4.77 -8.37 5.72
N LEU A 46 6.02 -8.00 5.98
CA LEU A 46 7.02 -8.92 6.47
C LEU A 46 7.25 -8.75 7.97
N ASN A 47 7.57 -9.85 8.65
CA ASN A 47 7.95 -9.80 10.05
C ASN A 47 9.39 -9.31 10.20
N ASN A 48 10.26 -9.62 9.25
CA ASN A 48 11.67 -9.28 9.35
C ASN A 48 12.07 -8.43 8.14
N MET A 49 12.29 -7.14 8.37
CA MET A 49 12.66 -6.22 7.32
C MET A 49 14.14 -6.27 6.96
N GLN A 50 14.95 -6.94 7.76
CA GLN A 50 16.36 -7.03 7.45
C GLN A 50 16.64 -7.87 6.21
N GLN A 51 15.74 -8.77 5.89
CA GLN A 51 15.88 -9.63 4.73
C GLN A 51 14.86 -9.31 3.66
N LYS A 52 14.38 -8.08 3.63
CA LYS A 52 13.35 -7.76 2.66
C LYS A 52 13.94 -7.67 1.26
N PRO A 53 13.24 -8.20 0.26
CA PRO A 53 13.62 -7.99 -1.12
C PRO A 53 13.43 -6.53 -1.52
N ALA A 54 14.05 -6.13 -2.61
CA ALA A 54 13.86 -4.79 -3.12
C ALA A 54 12.46 -4.64 -3.72
N ASN A 55 11.85 -3.49 -3.49
CA ASN A 55 10.62 -3.15 -4.19
C ASN A 55 10.93 -3.05 -5.68
N ARG A 56 10.04 -3.54 -6.53
CA ARG A 56 10.31 -3.53 -7.96
C ARG A 56 9.05 -3.77 -8.79
N TYR A 57 9.15 -3.43 -10.06
CA TYR A 57 8.16 -3.84 -11.03
C TYR A 57 8.64 -5.16 -11.64
N THR A 58 7.79 -6.19 -11.61
CA THR A 58 8.20 -7.53 -12.03
C THR A 58 8.00 -7.76 -13.54
N GLY A 59 7.41 -6.82 -14.25
CA GLY A 59 6.98 -7.02 -15.63
C GLY A 59 5.50 -7.31 -15.73
N ALA A 60 4.87 -7.66 -14.61
CA ALA A 60 3.43 -7.92 -14.55
C ALA A 60 2.74 -7.11 -13.46
N TYR A 61 3.47 -6.76 -12.40
CA TYR A 61 2.91 -6.00 -11.28
C TYR A 61 4.04 -5.40 -10.47
N TRP A 62 3.72 -4.46 -9.58
CA TRP A 62 4.69 -3.92 -8.64
C TRP A 62 4.67 -4.77 -7.38
N ALA A 63 5.84 -5.23 -6.95
CA ALA A 63 5.99 -5.95 -5.69
C ALA A 63 6.60 -4.99 -4.68
N SER A 64 5.89 -4.73 -3.58
CA SER A 64 6.31 -3.78 -2.57
C SER A 64 6.32 -4.45 -1.21
N TYR A 65 7.32 -4.14 -0.41
CA TYR A 65 7.52 -4.82 0.86
C TYR A 65 7.48 -3.82 1.99
N PHE A 66 6.60 -4.09 2.97
CA PHE A 66 6.35 -3.21 4.10
C PHE A 66 6.54 -3.97 5.40
N ASN A 67 6.79 -3.24 6.47
CA ASN A 67 6.86 -3.86 7.78
C ASN A 67 5.46 -4.24 8.21
N ARG A 68 5.32 -5.37 8.88
CA ARG A 68 4.04 -5.82 9.39
C ARG A 68 3.35 -4.74 10.24
N SER A 69 4.12 -3.92 10.95
CA SER A 69 3.54 -2.86 11.77
C SER A 69 2.82 -1.78 10.96
N GLN A 70 3.03 -1.74 9.64
CA GLN A 70 2.38 -0.74 8.79
C GLN A 70 1.05 -1.25 8.23
N TYR A 71 0.72 -2.51 8.47
CA TYR A 71 -0.49 -3.11 7.89
C TYR A 71 -1.76 -2.37 8.30
N ALA A 72 -1.91 -2.08 9.58
CA ALA A 72 -3.11 -1.42 10.07
C ALA A 72 -3.27 -0.01 9.49
N ASP A 73 -2.17 0.73 9.37
CA ASP A 73 -2.21 2.08 8.80
C ASP A 73 -2.60 2.06 7.34
N ILE A 74 -2.05 1.12 6.58
CA ILE A 74 -2.38 1.01 5.16
C ILE A 74 -3.83 0.59 4.98
N LEU A 75 -4.29 -0.36 5.78
CA LEU A 75 -5.67 -0.82 5.69
C LEU A 75 -6.64 0.31 6.05
N ASP A 76 -6.27 1.14 7.03
CA ASP A 76 -7.09 2.27 7.41
C ASP A 76 -7.21 3.29 6.27
N LEU A 77 -6.12 3.57 5.57
CA LEU A 77 -6.17 4.45 4.42
C LEU A 77 -7.12 3.90 3.35
N LEU A 78 -6.99 2.61 3.05
CA LEU A 78 -7.79 2.01 1.99
C LEU A 78 -9.28 1.99 2.32
N ARG A 79 -9.62 1.87 3.59
CA ARG A 79 -11.02 1.78 3.99
C ARG A 79 -11.67 3.13 4.18
N ASN A 80 -10.91 4.12 4.62
CA ASN A 80 -11.50 5.36 5.11
C ASN A 80 -11.17 6.61 4.30
N GLU A 81 -10.21 6.55 3.40
CA GLU A 81 -9.82 7.70 2.61
C GLU A 81 -10.19 7.52 1.15
N MET A 82 -10.43 8.62 0.46
CA MET A 82 -10.73 8.59 -0.97
C MET A 82 -10.37 9.95 -1.56
N PRO A 83 -9.58 9.99 -2.60
CA PRO A 83 -8.94 8.86 -3.27
C PRO A 83 -7.63 8.47 -2.60
N VAL A 84 -7.20 7.24 -2.82
CA VAL A 84 -5.88 6.79 -2.39
C VAL A 84 -5.13 6.37 -3.64
N TYR A 85 -3.85 6.72 -3.71
CA TYR A 85 -3.01 6.45 -4.87
C TYR A 85 -1.86 5.53 -4.50
N PHE A 86 -1.48 4.67 -5.42
CA PHE A 86 -0.25 3.91 -5.32
C PHE A 86 0.82 4.68 -6.06
N HIS A 87 1.96 4.90 -5.42
CA HIS A 87 3.08 5.61 -6.02
C HIS A 87 4.35 4.78 -5.89
N TYR A 88 5.09 4.65 -6.97
CA TYR A 88 6.36 3.95 -6.96
C TYR A 88 7.39 4.76 -7.72
N ASN A 89 8.54 4.99 -7.09
CA ASN A 89 9.66 5.69 -7.69
C ASN A 89 10.76 4.67 -7.96
N ASP A 90 10.98 4.34 -9.23
CA ASP A 90 11.91 3.31 -9.62
C ASP A 90 13.35 3.69 -9.31
N ALA A 91 13.69 4.96 -9.39
CA ALA A 91 15.07 5.40 -9.18
C ALA A 91 15.59 5.08 -7.79
N ILE A 92 14.71 5.11 -6.79
CA ILE A 92 15.11 4.82 -5.42
C ILE A 92 14.40 3.59 -4.85
N GLY A 93 13.61 2.89 -5.64
CA GLY A 93 12.92 1.69 -5.19
C GLY A 93 11.92 1.95 -4.07
N HIS A 94 11.26 3.11 -4.10
CA HIS A 94 10.35 3.51 -3.02
C HIS A 94 8.90 3.36 -3.43
N ALA A 95 8.12 2.71 -2.59
CA ALA A 95 6.69 2.53 -2.82
C ALA A 95 5.91 3.14 -1.66
N GLN A 96 4.79 3.77 -1.95
CA GLN A 96 3.95 4.34 -0.91
C GLN A 96 2.49 4.42 -1.36
N LEU A 97 1.61 4.52 -0.39
CA LEU A 97 0.23 4.88 -0.63
C LEU A 97 0.05 6.31 -0.13
N GLN A 98 -0.73 7.09 -0.83
CA GLN A 98 -0.94 8.48 -0.44
C GLN A 98 -2.34 8.93 -0.79
N THR A 99 -2.82 9.92 -0.07
CA THR A 99 -4.10 10.55 -0.37
C THR A 99 -3.85 11.73 -1.30
N ALA A 100 -4.90 12.33 -1.81
CA ALA A 100 -4.78 13.57 -2.56
C ALA A 100 -4.40 14.70 -1.60
N LEU A 101 -3.94 15.81 -2.14
CA LEU A 101 -3.65 16.98 -1.31
C LEU A 101 -4.95 17.48 -0.68
N GLU A 102 -4.87 17.83 0.59
CA GLU A 102 -6.02 18.33 1.33
C GLU A 102 -5.61 19.56 2.09
N THR A 103 -6.54 20.46 2.30
CA THR A 103 -6.27 21.64 3.11
C THR A 103 -6.19 21.21 4.58
N ALA A 104 -5.13 21.61 5.25
CA ALA A 104 -4.97 21.26 6.64
C ALA A 104 -6.09 21.83 7.48
N GLY A 105 -6.59 21.03 8.39
CA GLY A 105 -7.65 21.49 9.28
C GLY A 105 -9.03 21.31 8.75
N VAL A 106 -9.21 20.73 7.57
CA VAL A 106 -10.53 20.59 7.04
C VAL A 106 -10.93 19.14 6.90
N GLY A 107 -10.08 18.24 7.24
CA GLY A 107 -10.31 16.84 7.02
C GLY A 107 -11.63 16.33 7.50
N ASP A 108 -12.04 16.69 8.66
CA ASP A 108 -13.26 16.20 9.19
C ASP A 108 -14.22 17.26 9.10
N GLU A 109 -14.81 17.35 8.28
CA GLU A 109 -15.62 18.33 8.14
C GLU A 109 -16.43 18.80 9.08
N ASP A 110 -16.66 18.06 9.85
CA ASP A 110 -17.54 18.48 10.75
C ASP A 110 -17.14 19.71 11.36
N TYR A 111 -15.97 20.07 11.45
CA TYR A 111 -15.76 21.19 12.14
C TYR A 111 -15.43 22.19 11.23
N ALA A 112 -15.73 21.94 10.19
CA ALA A 112 -15.53 22.91 9.46
C ALA A 112 -16.08 24.13 9.89
N SER A 113 -16.54 24.26 10.51
CA SER A 113 -16.94 25.31 10.92
C SER A 113 -16.25 26.22 11.09
N PRO A 114 -16.31 26.92 10.92
CA PRO A 114 -15.90 27.88 10.85
C PRO A 114 -14.91 28.39 11.25
N HIS A 115 -14.37 28.43 11.13
CA HIS A 115 -13.39 28.96 11.62
C HIS A 115 -12.92 29.70 10.78
N GLU A 116 -13.20 29.67 10.52
CA GLU A 116 -13.00 30.30 10.14
C GLU A 116 -12.77 30.77 10.23
#